data_cc3db88d21d774487d411e2388fe495f
#
_entry.id   cc3db88d21d774487d411e2388fe495f
#
_cell.length_a   1.000
_cell.length_b   1.000
_cell.length_c   1.000
_cell.angle_alpha   90.00
_cell.angle_beta   90.00
_cell.angle_gamma   90.00
#
_symmetry.space_group_name_H-M   'P 1'
#
loop_
_entity.id
_entity.type
_entity.pdbx_description
1 polymer ?
#
loop_
_entity_poly.entity_id
_entity_poly.type
_entity_poly.pdbx_seq_one_letter_code
_entity_poly.pdbx_strand_id
1 'polypeptide(L)'
;MHFFDDTLLPENQEKLVIQAAPYGPEWLPSDSDDIPVSMEEQVQKAVDCYNAGATVLHVHVRETDGKGSRRMSTFNELLSRLRVAVPDMVLQVGGSISFAPEAEGREARWPGIDTRHRLAE
;
A
#
# COMPACT_ATOMS: atom_id res chain seq x y z
N MET A 1 9.56 28.24 -13.89
CA MET A 1 8.82 27.46 -12.88
C MET A 1 9.50 27.68 -11.54
N HIS A 2 8.81 28.30 -10.62
CA HIS A 2 9.31 28.48 -9.28
C HIS A 2 9.01 27.22 -8.48
N PHE A 3 10.03 26.42 -8.19
CA PHE A 3 9.89 25.21 -7.37
C PHE A 3 9.72 25.52 -5.88
N PHE A 4 9.86 26.80 -5.50
CA PHE A 4 9.72 27.27 -4.14
C PHE A 4 8.62 28.32 -4.11
N ASP A 5 7.40 27.85 -4.21
CA ASP A 5 6.23 28.65 -3.91
C ASP A 5 5.92 28.45 -2.43
N ASP A 6 5.96 29.51 -1.64
CA ASP A 6 5.68 29.47 -0.21
C ASP A 6 4.28 28.92 0.09
N THR A 7 3.40 28.83 -0.91
CA THR A 7 2.07 28.21 -0.79
C THR A 7 2.16 26.69 -0.55
N LEU A 8 3.28 26.06 -0.88
CA LEU A 8 3.50 24.63 -0.65
C LEU A 8 4.05 24.32 0.75
N LEU A 9 4.43 25.36 1.52
CA LEU A 9 4.87 25.17 2.90
C LEU A 9 3.68 24.76 3.78
N PRO A 10 3.84 23.76 4.67
CA PRO A 10 2.75 23.28 5.53
C PRO A 10 2.04 24.38 6.32
N GLU A 11 2.77 25.38 6.78
CA GLU A 11 2.25 26.52 7.55
C GLU A 11 1.33 27.45 6.74
N ASN A 12 1.45 27.39 5.41
CA ASN A 12 0.64 28.19 4.49
C ASN A 12 -0.52 27.41 3.87
N GLN A 13 -0.70 26.15 4.27
CA GLN A 13 -1.77 25.28 3.78
C GLN A 13 -2.97 25.35 4.73
N GLU A 14 -4.15 25.55 4.16
CA GLU A 14 -5.41 25.49 4.93
C GLU A 14 -5.78 24.05 5.34
N LYS A 15 -5.25 23.05 4.62
CA LYS A 15 -5.57 21.62 4.83
C LYS A 15 -4.31 20.78 4.83
N LEU A 16 -4.24 19.87 5.79
CA LEU A 16 -3.21 18.85 5.85
C LEU A 16 -3.64 17.62 5.04
N VAL A 17 -2.74 17.13 4.17
CA VAL A 17 -2.92 15.82 3.52
C VAL A 17 -2.45 14.74 4.48
N ILE A 18 -3.36 13.81 4.82
CA ILE A 18 -3.06 12.67 5.68
C ILE A 18 -3.02 11.42 4.81
N GLN A 19 -1.86 10.78 4.74
CA GLN A 19 -1.67 9.49 4.09
C GLN A 19 -1.64 8.38 5.13
N ALA A 20 -2.51 7.39 4.97
CA ALA A 20 -2.50 6.17 5.76
C ALA A 20 -1.82 5.03 5.00
N ALA A 21 -1.02 4.23 5.71
CA ALA A 21 -0.33 3.04 5.18
C ALA A 21 -0.58 1.82 6.08
N PRO A 22 -1.83 1.32 6.13
CA PRO A 22 -2.23 0.31 7.13
C PRO A 22 -1.82 -1.12 6.77
N TYR A 23 -1.26 -1.35 5.58
CA TYR A 23 -1.10 -2.70 5.05
C TYR A 23 0.31 -3.27 5.17
N GLY A 24 1.27 -2.56 5.73
CA GLY A 24 2.67 -2.90 5.95
C GLY A 24 3.13 -4.26 5.41
N PRO A 25 3.77 -4.33 4.22
CA PRO A 25 3.97 -5.61 3.52
C PRO A 25 4.99 -6.53 4.21
N GLU A 26 5.84 -5.97 5.05
CA GLU A 26 6.89 -6.69 5.78
C GLU A 26 6.40 -7.28 7.11
N TRP A 27 5.26 -6.81 7.62
CA TRP A 27 4.66 -7.30 8.84
C TRP A 27 3.82 -8.52 8.57
N LEU A 28 3.95 -9.53 9.40
CA LEU A 28 3.16 -10.77 9.34
C LEU A 28 1.97 -10.70 10.29
N PRO A 29 0.92 -11.48 10.05
CA PRO A 29 -0.22 -11.56 10.97
C PRO A 29 0.16 -11.97 12.39
N SER A 30 1.30 -12.65 12.55
CA SER A 30 1.88 -13.00 13.85
C SER A 30 2.44 -11.81 14.64
N ASP A 31 2.70 -10.69 13.96
CA ASP A 31 3.33 -9.52 14.58
C ASP A 31 2.30 -8.60 15.24
N SER A 32 1.07 -8.59 14.74
CA SER A 32 -0.03 -7.83 15.31
C SER A 32 -1.39 -8.32 14.79
N ASP A 33 -2.37 -8.36 15.66
CA ASP A 33 -3.77 -8.68 15.32
C ASP A 33 -4.44 -7.60 14.46
N ASP A 34 -3.81 -6.42 14.37
CA ASP A 34 -4.33 -5.27 13.60
C ASP A 34 -3.95 -5.29 12.12
N ILE A 35 -3.14 -6.26 11.69
CA ILE A 35 -2.70 -6.37 10.30
C ILE A 35 -3.82 -6.98 9.45
N PRO A 36 -4.38 -6.22 8.48
CA PRO A 36 -5.42 -6.75 7.63
C PRO A 36 -4.82 -7.74 6.62
N VAL A 37 -5.36 -8.94 6.54
CA VAL A 37 -4.89 -10.02 5.67
C VAL A 37 -5.87 -10.26 4.53
N SER A 38 -7.16 -10.44 4.85
CA SER A 38 -8.18 -10.66 3.84
C SER A 38 -8.54 -9.39 3.08
N MET A 39 -9.13 -9.53 1.90
CA MET A 39 -9.62 -8.40 1.11
C MET A 39 -10.65 -7.57 1.88
N GLU A 40 -11.51 -8.24 2.62
CA GLU A 40 -12.56 -7.61 3.42
C GLU A 40 -11.95 -6.76 4.54
N GLU A 41 -10.95 -7.29 5.26
CA GLU A 41 -10.25 -6.56 6.31
C GLU A 41 -9.48 -5.37 5.74
N GLN A 42 -8.83 -5.52 4.58
CA GLN A 42 -8.13 -4.43 3.92
C GLN A 42 -9.07 -3.31 3.50
N VAL A 43 -10.24 -3.65 2.95
CA VAL A 43 -11.27 -2.65 2.59
C VAL A 43 -11.83 -1.97 3.83
N GLN A 44 -12.14 -2.73 4.90
CA GLN A 44 -12.64 -2.14 6.14
C GLN A 44 -11.63 -1.19 6.77
N LYS A 45 -10.35 -1.57 6.81
CA LYS A 45 -9.28 -0.72 7.33
C LYS A 45 -9.15 0.60 6.53
N ALA A 46 -9.36 0.55 5.21
CA ALA A 46 -9.39 1.75 4.38
C ALA A 46 -10.56 2.68 4.73
N VAL A 47 -11.75 2.11 4.94
CA VAL A 47 -12.94 2.85 5.37
C VAL A 47 -12.68 3.52 6.73
N ASP A 48 -12.09 2.80 7.67
CA ASP A 48 -11.76 3.33 9.00
C ASP A 48 -10.76 4.50 8.91
N CYS A 49 -9.73 4.37 8.07
CA CYS A 49 -8.77 5.44 7.81
C CYS A 49 -9.44 6.66 7.17
N TYR A 50 -10.31 6.45 6.19
CA TYR A 50 -11.06 7.53 5.55
C TYR A 50 -11.94 8.27 6.53
N ASN A 51 -12.69 7.55 7.36
CA ASN A 51 -13.56 8.12 8.39
C ASN A 51 -12.76 8.89 9.48
N ALA A 52 -11.51 8.50 9.72
CA ALA A 52 -10.59 9.20 10.61
C ALA A 52 -9.93 10.43 9.98
N GLY A 53 -10.17 10.71 8.69
CA GLY A 53 -9.69 11.91 8.00
C GLY A 53 -8.54 11.69 7.02
N ALA A 54 -8.09 10.47 6.78
CA ALA A 54 -7.09 10.18 5.76
C ALA A 54 -7.67 10.41 4.35
N THR A 55 -6.89 11.04 3.48
CA THR A 55 -7.28 11.33 2.10
C THR A 55 -6.47 10.55 1.08
N VAL A 56 -5.35 9.99 1.50
CA VAL A 56 -4.47 9.14 0.67
C VAL A 56 -4.29 7.79 1.37
N LEU A 57 -4.44 6.71 0.62
CA LEU A 57 -4.19 5.36 1.08
C LEU A 57 -3.01 4.75 0.32
N HIS A 58 -1.99 4.32 1.04
CA HIS A 58 -0.90 3.54 0.47
C HIS A 58 -1.26 2.06 0.48
N VAL A 59 -1.33 1.47 -0.72
CA VAL A 59 -1.93 0.14 -0.93
C VAL A 59 -0.86 -0.91 -1.19
N HIS A 60 -0.92 -1.99 -0.44
CA HIS A 60 -0.24 -3.26 -0.68
C HIS A 60 -1.27 -4.39 -0.68
N VAL A 61 -0.91 -5.52 -1.25
CA VAL A 61 -1.76 -6.72 -1.26
C VAL A 61 -1.01 -7.90 -0.64
N ARG A 62 -1.77 -8.90 -0.19
CA ARG A 62 -1.23 -10.08 0.48
C ARG A 62 -1.69 -11.36 -0.20
N GLU A 63 -0.86 -12.38 -0.10
CA GLU A 63 -1.24 -13.76 -0.41
C GLU A 63 -2.09 -14.33 0.74
N THR A 64 -2.69 -15.48 0.49
CA THR A 64 -3.54 -16.17 1.48
C THR A 64 -2.80 -16.58 2.75
N ASP A 65 -1.47 -16.71 2.69
CA ASP A 65 -0.62 -17.00 3.85
C ASP A 65 -0.24 -15.73 4.64
N GLY A 66 -0.75 -14.56 4.25
CA GLY A 66 -0.51 -13.29 4.89
C GLY A 66 0.75 -12.57 4.44
N LYS A 67 1.57 -13.16 3.58
CA LYS A 67 2.76 -12.49 3.04
C LYS A 67 2.39 -11.47 1.98
N GLY A 68 3.26 -10.47 1.79
CA GLY A 68 3.08 -9.47 0.73
C GLY A 68 3.04 -10.12 -0.65
N SER A 69 2.08 -9.68 -1.47
CA SER A 69 1.90 -10.14 -2.85
C SER A 69 2.31 -9.07 -3.85
N ARG A 70 2.71 -9.52 -5.05
CA ARG A 70 2.96 -8.65 -6.21
C ARG A 70 2.02 -8.94 -7.38
N ARG A 71 1.00 -9.78 -7.15
CA ARG A 71 0.08 -10.18 -8.22
C ARG A 71 -0.77 -9.02 -8.70
N MET A 72 -0.74 -8.79 -9.99
CA MET A 72 -1.55 -7.75 -10.64
C MET A 72 -3.04 -8.00 -10.44
N SER A 73 -3.48 -9.26 -10.56
CA SER A 73 -4.87 -9.65 -10.34
C SER A 73 -5.36 -9.28 -8.94
N THR A 74 -4.54 -9.54 -7.90
CA THR A 74 -4.86 -9.22 -6.51
C THR A 74 -4.93 -7.71 -6.29
N PHE A 75 -4.01 -6.93 -6.89
CA PHE A 75 -4.08 -5.46 -6.86
C PHE A 75 -5.35 -4.95 -7.55
N ASN A 76 -5.67 -5.45 -8.74
CA ASN A 76 -6.85 -5.03 -9.48
C ASN A 76 -8.14 -5.31 -8.70
N GLU A 77 -8.23 -6.45 -8.02
CA GLU A 77 -9.37 -6.80 -7.19
C GLU A 77 -9.49 -5.82 -6.01
N LEU A 78 -8.42 -5.62 -5.24
CA LEU A 78 -8.44 -4.71 -4.10
C LEU A 78 -8.79 -3.28 -4.51
N LEU A 79 -8.15 -2.76 -5.57
CA LEU A 79 -8.41 -1.42 -6.08
C LEU A 79 -9.86 -1.24 -6.51
N SER A 80 -10.45 -2.25 -7.17
CA SER A 80 -11.85 -2.21 -7.57
C SER A 80 -12.79 -2.11 -6.37
N ARG A 81 -12.53 -2.88 -5.31
CA ARG A 81 -13.29 -2.82 -4.06
C ARG A 81 -13.12 -1.48 -3.33
N LEU A 82 -11.89 -0.96 -3.27
CA LEU A 82 -11.59 0.33 -2.66
C LEU A 82 -12.25 1.50 -3.39
N ARG A 83 -12.32 1.45 -4.73
CA ARG A 83 -13.02 2.49 -5.51
C ARG A 83 -14.52 2.56 -5.22
N VAL A 84 -15.11 1.46 -4.80
CA VAL A 84 -16.51 1.41 -4.36
C VAL A 84 -16.66 1.89 -2.91
N ALA A 85 -15.77 1.43 -2.02
CA ALA A 85 -15.88 1.68 -0.59
C ALA A 85 -15.43 3.09 -0.18
N VAL A 86 -14.37 3.63 -0.82
CA VAL A 86 -13.78 4.95 -0.53
C VAL A 86 -13.50 5.71 -1.83
N PRO A 87 -14.53 6.09 -2.59
CA PRO A 87 -14.39 6.63 -3.95
C PRO A 87 -13.56 7.93 -4.01
N ASP A 88 -13.60 8.74 -2.96
CA ASP A 88 -12.91 10.03 -2.89
C ASP A 88 -11.48 9.93 -2.37
N MET A 89 -11.04 8.74 -1.96
CA MET A 89 -9.69 8.53 -1.45
C MET A 89 -8.68 8.35 -2.59
N VAL A 90 -7.55 9.04 -2.50
CA VAL A 90 -6.44 8.82 -3.45
C VAL A 90 -5.75 7.51 -3.10
N LEU A 91 -5.65 6.61 -4.08
CA LEU A 91 -5.00 5.31 -3.89
C LEU A 91 -3.59 5.37 -4.48
N GLN A 92 -2.59 5.19 -3.63
CA GLN A 92 -1.19 5.08 -4.01
C GLN A 92 -0.78 3.61 -3.95
N VAL A 93 -0.54 3.01 -5.10
CA VAL A 93 -0.10 1.60 -5.17
C VAL A 93 1.39 1.53 -4.88
N GLY A 94 1.76 0.79 -3.83
CA GLY A 94 3.13 0.49 -3.47
C GLY A 94 3.58 -0.83 -4.10
N GLY A 95 4.60 -0.78 -4.97
CA GLY A 95 5.34 -1.97 -5.34
C GLY A 95 6.20 -2.39 -4.15
N SER A 96 5.72 -3.33 -3.35
CA SER A 96 6.49 -3.88 -2.25
C SER A 96 7.79 -4.45 -2.77
N ILE A 97 8.90 -4.00 -2.20
CA ILE A 97 10.17 -4.72 -2.33
C ILE A 97 10.05 -5.88 -1.35
N SER A 98 9.61 -7.04 -1.84
CA SER A 98 9.71 -8.25 -1.04
C SER A 98 11.19 -8.56 -0.84
N PHE A 99 11.64 -8.59 0.39
CA PHE A 99 12.97 -9.06 0.76
C PHE A 99 13.04 -10.60 0.80
N ALA A 100 11.92 -11.28 0.57
CA ALA A 100 11.93 -12.72 0.47
C ALA A 100 12.78 -13.13 -0.74
N PRO A 101 13.79 -13.97 -0.59
CA PRO A 101 14.52 -14.54 -1.71
C PRO A 101 13.55 -15.31 -2.60
N GLU A 102 13.65 -15.12 -3.92
CA GLU A 102 12.79 -15.79 -4.89
C GLU A 102 12.91 -17.33 -4.87
N ALA A 103 13.90 -17.89 -4.16
CA ALA A 103 14.07 -19.32 -3.93
C ALA A 103 14.93 -19.57 -2.69
N GLU A 104 14.55 -20.55 -1.89
CA GLU A 104 15.40 -21.08 -0.82
C GLU A 104 16.77 -21.49 -1.37
N GLY A 105 17.83 -21.04 -0.74
CA GLY A 105 19.22 -21.46 -1.02
C GLY A 105 19.95 -20.72 -2.14
N ARG A 106 19.37 -19.70 -2.75
CA ARG A 106 20.09 -18.79 -3.65
C ARG A 106 20.48 -17.51 -2.90
N GLU A 107 21.72 -17.05 -3.14
CA GLU A 107 22.13 -15.71 -2.70
C GLU A 107 21.05 -14.70 -3.12
N ALA A 108 20.56 -13.95 -2.16
CA ALA A 108 19.61 -12.87 -2.40
C ALA A 108 20.24 -11.88 -3.38
N ARG A 109 19.97 -12.06 -4.67
CA ARG A 109 20.28 -11.05 -5.66
C ARG A 109 19.19 -9.99 -5.56
N TRP A 110 19.59 -8.79 -5.24
CA TRP A 110 18.70 -7.64 -5.37
C TRP A 110 18.24 -7.56 -6.82
N PRO A 111 16.96 -7.76 -7.11
CA PRO A 111 16.48 -7.54 -8.46
C PRO A 111 16.81 -6.12 -8.86
N GLY A 112 17.24 -5.91 -10.09
CA GLY A 112 17.46 -4.57 -10.63
C GLY A 112 16.22 -3.70 -10.48
N ILE A 113 16.38 -2.39 -10.58
CA ILE A 113 15.27 -1.42 -10.44
C ILE A 113 14.06 -1.84 -11.30
N ASP A 114 14.29 -2.36 -12.50
CA ASP A 114 13.25 -2.79 -13.42
C ASP A 114 12.41 -3.97 -12.91
N THR A 115 13.00 -4.85 -12.13
CA THR A 115 12.29 -6.00 -11.53
C THR A 115 11.57 -5.63 -10.24
N ARG A 116 11.99 -4.57 -9.55
CA ARG A 116 11.31 -4.10 -8.35
C ARG A 116 9.91 -3.56 -8.63
N HIS A 117 9.69 -3.03 -9.82
CA HIS A 117 8.42 -2.44 -10.23
C HIS A 117 7.54 -3.39 -11.06
N ARG A 118 8.04 -4.60 -11.36
CA ARG A 118 7.23 -5.58 -12.07
C ARG A 118 6.30 -6.27 -11.08
N LEU A 119 5.01 -6.09 -11.30
CA LEU A 119 3.99 -6.91 -10.68
C LEU A 119 3.98 -8.28 -11.38
N ALA A 120 3.79 -9.36 -10.61
CA ALA A 120 3.74 -10.74 -11.11
C ALA A 120 2.29 -11.24 -11.13
N GLU A 121 2.03 -12.27 -11.93
CA GLU A 121 0.83 -13.11 -11.89
C GLU A 121 1.14 -14.48 -11.33
#